data_e033a1705ebe16d4ff6d2f9f0619d00c
#
_entry.id   e033a1705ebe16d4ff6d2f9f0619d00c
#
_cell.length_a   1.000
_cell.length_b   1.000
_cell.length_c   1.000
_cell.angle_alpha   90.00
_cell.angle_beta   90.00
_cell.angle_gamma   90.00
#
_symmetry.space_group_name_H-M   'P 1'
#
loop_
_entity.id
_entity.type
_entity.pdbx_description
1 polymer ?
#
loop_
_entity_poly.entity_id
_entity_poly.type
_entity_poly.pdbx_seq_one_letter_code
_entity_poly.pdbx_strand_id
1 'polypeptide(L)'
;EYLKRSAFEYNDPNAQYILGKVYLSENKNEMAEKCFRQCALNGNNSGQLAYGLMLLRDGQKKAAYQWLRKSARSGNDIAKKIISGKKADIPFEFRLAGCMQAQRTLLHKSSSMLRNALKSEEAKTARLMREFEIEQEMAKAKEQYHSI
;
A
#
# COMPACT_ATOMS: atom_id res chain seq x y z
N GLU A 1 12.09 -22.23 -12.24
CA GLU A 1 13.50 -22.23 -11.80
C GLU A 1 14.40 -21.52 -12.83
N TYR A 2 14.34 -21.89 -14.10
CA TYR A 2 15.16 -21.29 -15.17
C TYR A 2 15.01 -19.75 -15.26
N LEU A 3 13.75 -19.23 -15.18
CA LEU A 3 13.48 -17.80 -15.26
C LEU A 3 14.11 -17.02 -14.09
N LYS A 4 14.13 -17.60 -12.88
CA LYS A 4 14.77 -16.99 -11.72
C LYS A 4 16.28 -16.93 -11.88
N ARG A 5 16.90 -18.00 -12.38
CA ARG A 5 18.33 -18.04 -12.66
C ARG A 5 18.71 -16.98 -13.69
N SER A 6 17.97 -16.91 -14.81
CA SER A 6 18.22 -15.92 -15.85
C SER A 6 18.09 -14.48 -15.29
N ALA A 7 17.07 -14.22 -14.51
CA ALA A 7 16.81 -12.88 -13.96
C ALA A 7 17.87 -12.45 -12.93
N PHE A 8 18.33 -13.34 -12.06
CA PHE A 8 19.17 -12.98 -10.92
C PHE A 8 20.65 -13.36 -11.11
N GLU A 9 20.96 -14.51 -11.70
CA GLU A 9 22.35 -14.94 -11.92
C GLU A 9 22.95 -14.26 -13.15
N TYR A 10 22.19 -14.19 -14.25
CA TYR A 10 22.66 -13.58 -15.51
C TYR A 10 22.24 -12.12 -15.68
N ASN A 11 21.49 -11.57 -14.71
CA ASN A 11 21.04 -10.18 -14.70
C ASN A 11 20.30 -9.75 -15.99
N ASP A 12 19.57 -10.71 -16.61
CA ASP A 12 18.84 -10.50 -17.87
C ASP A 12 17.60 -9.61 -17.64
N PRO A 13 17.55 -8.40 -18.24
CA PRO A 13 16.43 -7.49 -18.03
C PRO A 13 15.08 -8.04 -18.53
N ASN A 14 15.09 -8.85 -19.58
CA ASN A 14 13.86 -9.45 -20.10
C ASN A 14 13.31 -10.50 -19.14
N ALA A 15 14.21 -11.37 -18.63
CA ALA A 15 13.83 -12.34 -17.60
C ALA A 15 13.32 -11.67 -16.33
N GLN A 16 13.96 -10.58 -15.89
CA GLN A 16 13.52 -9.76 -14.74
C GLN A 16 12.12 -9.17 -14.97
N TYR A 17 11.85 -8.65 -16.18
CA TYR A 17 10.54 -8.13 -16.52
C TYR A 17 9.45 -9.20 -16.50
N ILE A 18 9.71 -10.35 -17.12
CA ILE A 18 8.76 -11.48 -17.16
C ILE A 18 8.50 -12.01 -15.73
N LEU A 19 9.56 -12.19 -14.95
CA LEU A 19 9.45 -12.65 -13.57
C LEU A 19 8.67 -11.65 -12.71
N GLY A 20 8.88 -10.36 -12.90
CA GLY A 20 8.10 -9.31 -12.27
C GLY A 20 6.60 -9.41 -12.57
N LYS A 21 6.24 -9.69 -13.82
CA LYS A 21 4.84 -9.91 -14.22
C LYS A 21 4.24 -11.17 -13.57
N VAL A 22 5.00 -12.25 -13.48
CA VAL A 22 4.57 -13.48 -12.79
C VAL A 22 4.30 -13.18 -11.32
N TYR A 23 5.21 -12.52 -10.62
CA TYR A 23 5.00 -12.14 -9.23
C TYR A 23 3.79 -11.21 -9.04
N LEU A 24 3.57 -10.30 -9.99
CA LEU A 24 2.41 -9.41 -9.95
C LEU A 24 1.09 -10.19 -10.08
N SER A 25 1.02 -11.19 -10.96
CA SER A 25 -0.16 -12.06 -11.11
C SER A 25 -0.40 -12.95 -9.89
N GLU A 26 0.66 -13.28 -9.13
CA GLU A 26 0.59 -14.01 -7.87
C GLU A 26 0.33 -13.10 -6.65
N ASN A 27 0.07 -11.80 -6.86
CA ASN A 27 -0.09 -10.78 -5.81
C ASN A 27 1.15 -10.60 -4.90
N LYS A 28 2.32 -11.04 -5.33
CA LYS A 28 3.60 -10.86 -4.65
C LYS A 28 4.22 -9.52 -5.03
N ASN A 29 3.55 -8.43 -4.63
CA ASN A 29 3.87 -7.08 -5.09
C ASN A 29 5.30 -6.63 -4.77
N GLU A 30 5.82 -6.96 -3.58
CA GLU A 30 7.19 -6.60 -3.19
C GLU A 30 8.25 -7.31 -4.06
N MET A 31 8.01 -8.58 -4.41
CA MET A 31 8.90 -9.33 -5.29
C MET A 31 8.83 -8.80 -6.72
N ALA A 32 7.62 -8.45 -7.19
CA ALA A 32 7.42 -7.83 -8.49
C ALA A 32 8.15 -6.48 -8.57
N GLU A 33 8.06 -5.66 -7.55
CA GLU A 33 8.74 -4.37 -7.48
C GLU A 33 10.25 -4.53 -7.56
N LYS A 34 10.84 -5.46 -6.80
CA LYS A 34 12.29 -5.76 -6.87
C LYS A 34 12.73 -6.13 -8.28
N CYS A 35 11.97 -7.00 -8.96
CA CYS A 35 12.25 -7.41 -10.33
C CYS A 35 12.15 -6.23 -11.31
N PHE A 36 11.08 -5.44 -11.25
CA PHE A 36 10.92 -4.28 -12.14
C PHE A 36 11.94 -3.18 -11.88
N ARG A 37 12.28 -2.95 -10.61
CA ARG A 37 13.34 -2.01 -10.24
C ARG A 37 14.68 -2.42 -10.85
N GLN A 38 15.06 -3.68 -10.72
CA GLN A 38 16.32 -4.20 -11.27
C GLN A 38 16.31 -4.08 -12.81
N CYS A 39 15.22 -4.50 -13.44
CA CYS A 39 15.00 -4.36 -14.88
C CYS A 39 15.12 -2.90 -15.36
N ALA A 40 14.54 -1.96 -14.60
CA ALA A 40 14.60 -0.53 -14.90
C ALA A 40 16.02 0.05 -14.76
N LEU A 41 16.77 -0.40 -13.75
CA LEU A 41 18.18 -0.02 -13.54
C LEU A 41 19.07 -0.54 -14.67
N ASN A 42 18.77 -1.70 -15.21
CA ASN A 42 19.46 -2.27 -16.39
C ASN A 42 19.05 -1.60 -17.72
N GLY A 43 18.31 -0.49 -17.67
CA GLY A 43 17.98 0.33 -18.84
C GLY A 43 16.80 -0.15 -19.69
N ASN A 44 16.12 -1.23 -19.30
CA ASN A 44 14.97 -1.73 -20.04
C ASN A 44 13.76 -0.77 -19.95
N ASN A 45 13.28 -0.30 -21.09
CA ASN A 45 12.20 0.70 -21.13
C ASN A 45 10.85 0.19 -20.59
N SER A 46 10.55 -1.10 -20.78
CA SER A 46 9.35 -1.73 -20.23
C SER A 46 9.47 -1.90 -18.71
N GLY A 47 10.66 -2.24 -18.20
CA GLY A 47 10.96 -2.27 -16.78
C GLY A 47 10.84 -0.89 -16.13
N GLN A 48 11.33 0.16 -16.80
CA GLN A 48 11.19 1.55 -16.33
C GLN A 48 9.72 2.00 -16.28
N LEU A 49 8.90 1.62 -17.27
CA LEU A 49 7.45 1.83 -17.25
C LEU A 49 6.81 1.09 -16.08
N ALA A 50 7.08 -0.22 -15.97
CA ALA A 50 6.50 -1.08 -14.93
C ALA A 50 6.82 -0.57 -13.51
N TYR A 51 8.09 -0.25 -13.26
CA TYR A 51 8.50 0.30 -11.98
C TYR A 51 7.87 1.68 -11.71
N GLY A 52 7.82 2.55 -12.71
CA GLY A 52 7.12 3.83 -12.62
C GLY A 52 5.63 3.69 -12.27
N LEU A 53 4.93 2.74 -12.88
CA LEU A 53 3.52 2.44 -12.57
C LEU A 53 3.34 1.91 -11.14
N MET A 54 4.25 1.08 -10.64
CA MET A 54 4.21 0.61 -9.26
C MET A 54 4.41 1.75 -8.26
N LEU A 55 5.35 2.63 -8.50
CA LEU A 55 5.57 3.82 -7.69
C LEU A 55 4.36 4.78 -7.70
N LEU A 56 3.67 4.92 -8.84
CA LEU A 56 2.41 5.70 -8.90
C LEU A 56 1.33 5.08 -8.02
N ARG A 57 1.17 3.76 -8.08
CA ARG A 57 0.24 3.02 -7.23
C ARG A 57 0.50 3.26 -5.75
N ASP A 58 1.77 3.29 -5.36
CA ASP A 58 2.20 3.47 -3.97
C ASP A 58 2.24 4.95 -3.53
N GLY A 59 1.78 5.85 -4.41
CA GLY A 59 1.68 7.29 -4.13
C GLY A 59 2.99 8.06 -4.27
N GLN A 60 4.07 7.42 -4.68
CA GLN A 60 5.40 8.03 -4.87
C GLN A 60 5.51 8.77 -6.21
N LYS A 61 4.65 9.76 -6.41
CA LYS A 61 4.46 10.45 -7.70
C LYS A 61 5.75 11.02 -8.28
N LYS A 62 6.57 11.70 -7.44
CA LYS A 62 7.81 12.34 -7.91
C LYS A 62 8.80 11.32 -8.50
N ALA A 63 9.05 10.23 -7.79
CA ALA A 63 9.93 9.15 -8.25
C ALA A 63 9.33 8.42 -9.47
N ALA A 64 8.03 8.15 -9.45
CA ALA A 64 7.32 7.53 -10.56
C ALA A 64 7.48 8.30 -11.87
N TYR A 65 7.27 9.63 -11.85
CA TYR A 65 7.42 10.46 -13.05
C TYR A 65 8.88 10.53 -13.55
N GLN A 66 9.87 10.40 -12.68
CA GLN A 66 11.27 10.30 -13.12
C GLN A 66 11.49 9.03 -13.96
N TRP A 67 10.99 7.89 -13.52
CA TRP A 67 11.10 6.62 -14.26
C TRP A 67 10.25 6.61 -15.53
N LEU A 68 9.04 7.13 -15.48
CA LEU A 68 8.19 7.27 -16.66
C LEU A 68 8.81 8.17 -17.74
N ARG A 69 9.48 9.25 -17.35
CA ARG A 69 10.23 10.10 -18.29
C ARG A 69 11.41 9.37 -18.92
N LYS A 70 12.14 8.55 -18.14
CA LYS A 70 13.22 7.70 -18.70
C LYS A 70 12.66 6.73 -19.72
N SER A 71 11.59 6.01 -19.39
CA SER A 71 10.91 5.08 -20.28
C SER A 71 10.41 5.77 -21.57
N ALA A 72 9.81 6.95 -21.45
CA ALA A 72 9.33 7.73 -22.58
C ALA A 72 10.47 8.17 -23.51
N ARG A 73 11.61 8.59 -22.95
CA ARG A 73 12.81 8.94 -23.72
C ARG A 73 13.40 7.74 -24.45
N SER A 74 13.29 6.54 -23.88
CA SER A 74 13.68 5.27 -24.50
C SER A 74 12.66 4.74 -25.51
N GLY A 75 11.64 5.53 -25.87
CA GLY A 75 10.70 5.21 -26.94
C GLY A 75 9.39 4.54 -26.50
N ASN A 76 9.13 4.35 -25.21
CA ASN A 76 7.92 3.70 -24.74
C ASN A 76 6.68 4.62 -24.92
N ASP A 77 5.74 4.23 -25.78
CA ASP A 77 4.58 5.04 -26.12
C ASP A 77 3.53 5.15 -25.00
N ILE A 78 3.42 4.13 -24.16
CA ILE A 78 2.54 4.16 -22.97
C ILE A 78 3.06 5.22 -22.01
N ALA A 79 4.36 5.22 -21.73
CA ALA A 79 4.99 6.22 -20.86
C ALA A 79 4.84 7.64 -21.42
N LYS A 80 5.00 7.83 -22.75
CA LYS A 80 4.77 9.14 -23.42
C LYS A 80 3.34 9.63 -23.22
N LYS A 81 2.36 8.74 -23.39
CA LYS A 81 0.93 9.08 -23.18
C LYS A 81 0.66 9.48 -21.74
N ILE A 82 1.18 8.72 -20.77
CA ILE A 82 1.00 9.03 -19.33
C ILE A 82 1.58 10.40 -18.98
N ILE A 83 2.80 10.69 -19.43
CA ILE A 83 3.47 11.98 -19.14
C ILE A 83 2.73 13.15 -19.78
N SER A 84 2.20 12.98 -20.99
CA SER A 84 1.44 14.02 -21.69
C SER A 84 -0.01 14.17 -21.21
N GLY A 85 -0.43 13.42 -20.18
CA GLY A 85 -1.80 13.43 -19.67
C GLY A 85 -2.83 12.81 -20.61
N LYS A 86 -2.40 12.12 -21.65
CA LYS A 86 -3.29 11.42 -22.59
C LYS A 86 -3.70 10.07 -22.04
N LYS A 87 -4.88 9.58 -22.45
CA LYS A 87 -5.34 8.23 -22.10
C LYS A 87 -4.32 7.20 -22.61
N ALA A 88 -3.82 6.38 -21.72
CA ALA A 88 -2.88 5.30 -22.00
C ALA A 88 -3.51 3.94 -21.70
N ASP A 89 -3.26 2.97 -22.56
CA ASP A 89 -3.65 1.58 -22.32
C ASP A 89 -2.64 0.92 -21.39
N ILE A 90 -2.86 1.09 -20.10
CA ILE A 90 -2.05 0.47 -19.07
C ILE A 90 -2.34 -1.03 -19.04
N PRO A 91 -1.33 -1.91 -19.09
CA PRO A 91 -1.52 -3.35 -19.05
C PRO A 91 -2.39 -3.78 -17.87
N PHE A 92 -3.25 -4.77 -18.12
CA PHE A 92 -4.28 -5.22 -17.18
C PHE A 92 -3.70 -5.61 -15.81
N GLU A 93 -2.53 -6.24 -15.78
CA GLU A 93 -1.84 -6.69 -14.57
C GLU A 93 -1.58 -5.53 -13.60
N PHE A 94 -1.17 -4.37 -14.12
CA PHE A 94 -0.93 -3.18 -13.31
C PHE A 94 -2.21 -2.51 -12.82
N ARG A 95 -3.29 -2.57 -13.62
CA ARG A 95 -4.61 -2.07 -13.20
C ARG A 95 -5.20 -2.92 -12.09
N LEU A 96 -5.10 -4.25 -12.20
CA LEU A 96 -5.60 -5.18 -11.19
C LEU A 96 -4.84 -5.02 -9.86
N ALA A 97 -3.52 -4.95 -9.92
CA ALA A 97 -2.68 -4.74 -8.72
C ALA A 97 -3.04 -3.44 -7.98
N GLY A 98 -3.30 -2.36 -8.73
CA GLY A 98 -3.75 -1.09 -8.15
C GLY A 98 -5.11 -1.19 -7.45
N CYS A 99 -6.05 -1.93 -8.04
CA CYS A 99 -7.37 -2.16 -7.46
C CYS A 99 -7.29 -2.94 -6.14
N MET A 100 -6.49 -3.99 -6.11
CA MET A 100 -6.29 -4.81 -4.89
C MET A 100 -5.59 -4.05 -3.78
N GLN A 101 -4.64 -3.19 -4.11
CA GLN A 101 -3.97 -2.34 -3.13
C GLN A 101 -4.93 -1.31 -2.53
N ALA A 102 -5.81 -0.71 -3.34
CA ALA A 102 -6.85 0.21 -2.86
C ALA A 102 -7.81 -0.49 -1.88
N GLN A 103 -8.24 -1.72 -2.19
CA GLN A 103 -9.07 -2.53 -1.28
C GLN A 103 -8.36 -2.82 0.05
N ARG A 104 -7.08 -3.22 0.02
CA ARG A 104 -6.27 -3.43 1.24
C ARG A 104 -6.20 -2.17 2.10
N THR A 105 -5.98 -1.02 1.48
CA THR A 105 -5.89 0.27 2.18
C THR A 105 -7.22 0.64 2.82
N LEU A 106 -8.35 0.40 2.14
CA LEU A 106 -9.68 0.65 2.67
C LEU A 106 -9.99 -0.27 3.87
N LEU A 107 -9.67 -1.57 3.76
CA LEU A 107 -9.83 -2.53 4.86
C LEU A 107 -8.99 -2.15 6.08
N HIS A 108 -7.74 -1.71 5.87
CA HIS A 108 -6.89 -1.27 6.97
C HIS A 108 -7.41 -0.01 7.65
N LYS A 109 -7.89 0.97 6.89
CA LYS A 109 -8.52 2.19 7.43
C LYS A 109 -9.77 1.86 8.23
N SER A 110 -10.66 1.03 7.71
CA SER A 110 -11.88 0.63 8.42
C SER A 110 -11.56 -0.11 9.73
N SER A 111 -10.55 -0.99 9.74
CA SER A 111 -10.11 -1.69 10.96
C SER A 111 -9.52 -0.73 11.99
N SER A 112 -8.80 0.31 11.58
CA SER A 112 -8.25 1.31 12.49
C SER A 112 -9.34 2.21 13.08
N MET A 113 -10.34 2.58 12.27
CA MET A 113 -11.51 3.34 12.72
C MET A 113 -12.34 2.55 13.76
N LEU A 114 -12.58 1.26 13.51
CA LEU A 114 -13.28 0.37 14.44
C LEU A 114 -12.53 0.25 15.77
N ARG A 115 -11.20 0.03 15.72
CA ARG A 115 -10.37 -0.03 16.94
C ARG A 115 -10.41 1.28 17.74
N ASN A 116 -10.40 2.42 17.07
CA ASN A 116 -10.48 3.72 17.75
C ASN A 116 -11.86 3.95 18.36
N ALA A 117 -12.93 3.54 17.67
CA ALA A 117 -14.28 3.60 18.20
C ALA A 117 -14.44 2.72 19.44
N LEU A 118 -13.96 1.47 19.42
CA LEU A 118 -13.97 0.56 20.56
C LEU A 118 -13.24 1.15 21.78
N LYS A 119 -12.03 1.69 21.58
CA LYS A 119 -11.27 2.35 22.67
C LYS A 119 -12.02 3.55 23.25
N SER A 120 -12.73 4.31 22.40
CA SER A 120 -13.55 5.44 22.87
C SER A 120 -14.72 4.97 23.71
N GLU A 121 -15.40 3.88 23.35
CA GLU A 121 -16.49 3.31 24.14
C GLU A 121 -16.00 2.70 25.47
N GLU A 122 -14.86 1.99 25.44
CA GLU A 122 -14.23 1.47 26.66
C GLU A 122 -13.85 2.61 27.63
N ALA A 123 -13.34 3.72 27.12
CA ALA A 123 -13.00 4.88 27.95
C ALA A 123 -14.26 5.53 28.57
N LYS A 124 -15.37 5.60 27.82
CA LYS A 124 -16.66 6.11 28.33
C LYS A 124 -17.22 5.21 29.44
N THR A 125 -17.22 3.89 29.22
CA THR A 125 -17.72 2.94 30.24
C THR A 125 -16.87 2.98 31.50
N ALA A 126 -15.54 3.04 31.38
CA ALA A 126 -14.64 3.18 32.53
C ALA A 126 -14.89 4.46 33.33
N ARG A 127 -15.24 5.57 32.65
CA ARG A 127 -15.59 6.83 33.31
C ARG A 127 -16.89 6.71 34.08
N LEU A 128 -17.94 6.16 33.47
CA LEU A 128 -19.24 5.95 34.13
C LEU A 128 -19.13 5.03 35.34
N MET A 129 -18.32 3.99 35.28
CA MET A 129 -18.07 3.10 36.41
C MET A 129 -17.41 3.82 37.57
N ARG A 130 -16.42 4.68 37.34
CA ARG A 130 -15.80 5.51 38.39
C ARG A 130 -16.76 6.50 39.01
N GLU A 131 -17.59 7.16 38.20
CA GLU A 131 -18.63 8.09 38.71
C GLU A 131 -19.59 7.34 39.63
N PHE A 132 -20.03 6.15 39.25
CA PHE A 132 -20.90 5.30 40.08
C PHE A 132 -20.23 4.84 41.38
N GLU A 133 -18.96 4.47 41.35
CA GLU A 133 -18.20 4.11 42.58
C GLU A 133 -18.10 5.30 43.56
N ILE A 134 -17.83 6.50 43.03
CA ILE A 134 -17.76 7.71 43.86
C ILE A 134 -19.13 8.04 44.49
N GLU A 135 -20.24 7.91 43.73
CA GLU A 135 -21.57 8.11 44.28
C GLU A 135 -21.91 7.12 45.42
N GLN A 136 -21.51 5.86 45.25
CA GLN A 136 -21.68 4.84 46.30
C GLN A 136 -20.87 5.15 47.57
N GLU A 137 -19.64 5.59 47.41
CA GLU A 137 -18.78 5.98 48.55
C GLU A 137 -19.36 7.20 49.28
N MET A 138 -19.87 8.20 48.51
CA MET A 138 -20.51 9.37 49.12
C MET A 138 -21.83 9.01 49.83
N ALA A 139 -22.60 8.06 49.30
CA ALA A 139 -23.83 7.60 49.99
C ALA A 139 -23.49 6.91 51.33
N LYS A 140 -22.49 6.00 51.32
CA LYS A 140 -22.01 5.34 52.54
C LYS A 140 -21.50 6.35 53.61
N ALA A 141 -20.75 7.37 53.18
CA ALA A 141 -20.26 8.40 54.06
C ALA A 141 -21.42 9.23 54.68
N LYS A 142 -22.48 9.53 53.92
CA LYS A 142 -23.68 10.22 54.42
C LYS A 142 -24.43 9.37 55.45
N GLU A 143 -24.58 8.07 55.28
CA GLU A 143 -25.21 7.17 56.23
C GLU A 143 -24.43 7.11 57.56
N GLN A 144 -23.10 7.10 57.50
CA GLN A 144 -22.25 7.15 58.69
C GLN A 144 -22.39 8.47 59.47
N TYR A 145 -22.57 9.57 58.79
CA TYR A 145 -22.78 10.89 59.46
C TYR A 145 -24.15 11.05 60.11
N HIS A 146 -25.17 10.32 59.65
CA HIS A 146 -26.50 10.37 60.24
C HIS A 146 -26.73 9.38 61.38
N SER A 147 -25.75 8.49 61.65
CA SER A 147 -25.79 7.49 62.73
C SER A 147 -25.06 7.91 64.01
N ILE A 148 -24.57 9.15 64.06
CA ILE A 148 -23.94 9.78 65.24
C ILE A 148 -24.89 10.85 65.78
#